data_16cba8803b15b7d69ef657738b02742d
#
_entry.id   16cba8803b15b7d69ef657738b02742d
#
_cell.length_a   1.000
_cell.length_b   1.000
_cell.length_c   1.000
_cell.angle_alpha   90.00
_cell.angle_beta   90.00
_cell.angle_gamma   90.00
#
_symmetry.space_group_name_H-M   'P 1'
#
loop_
_entity.id
_entity.type
_entity.pdbx_description
1 polymer ?
#
loop_
_entity_poly.entity_id
_entity_poly.type
_entity_poly.pdbx_seq_one_letter_code
_entity_poly.pdbx_strand_id
1 'polypeptide(L)'
;GFAGVDQARRFVLYCDSYGLESGQRLAVLDHALDFLDRALDTMRSKYEEGLPLYVAVWEKGYEKQNRRSHEWLRRFRTTFVA
;
A
#
# COMPACT_ATOMS: atom_id res chain seq x y z
N GLY A 1 -4.60 -8.89 -11.52
CA GLY A 1 -5.89 -9.51 -11.35
C GLY A 1 -7.02 -8.50 -11.25
N PHE A 2 -8.21 -9.01 -11.14
CA PHE A 2 -9.41 -8.16 -11.04
C PHE A 2 -9.39 -7.24 -9.84
N ALA A 3 -8.83 -7.69 -8.71
CA ALA A 3 -8.73 -6.89 -7.50
C ALA A 3 -7.87 -5.63 -7.72
N GLY A 4 -6.79 -5.75 -8.49
CA GLY A 4 -5.92 -4.61 -8.80
C GLY A 4 -6.63 -3.56 -9.65
N VAL A 5 -7.40 -4.00 -10.64
CA VAL A 5 -8.18 -3.11 -11.52
C VAL A 5 -9.23 -2.36 -10.72
N ASP A 6 -9.95 -3.06 -9.83
CA ASP A 6 -10.96 -2.44 -8.98
C ASP A 6 -10.36 -1.43 -8.02
N GLN A 7 -9.21 -1.73 -7.44
CA GLN A 7 -8.51 -0.81 -6.54
C GLN A 7 -8.05 0.44 -7.28
N ALA A 8 -7.54 0.30 -8.50
CA ALA A 8 -7.15 1.44 -9.33
C ALA A 8 -8.34 2.33 -9.63
N ARG A 9 -9.47 1.73 -10.03
CA ARG A 9 -10.70 2.46 -10.30
C ARG A 9 -11.19 3.20 -9.06
N ARG A 10 -11.20 2.56 -7.91
CA ARG A 10 -11.60 3.17 -6.64
C ARG A 10 -10.71 4.35 -6.28
N PHE A 11 -9.41 4.22 -6.49
CA PHE A 11 -8.47 5.30 -6.23
C PHE A 11 -8.74 6.51 -7.12
N VAL A 12 -8.96 6.29 -8.42
CA VAL A 12 -9.30 7.37 -9.36
C VAL A 12 -10.58 8.07 -8.95
N LEU A 13 -11.63 7.30 -8.63
CA LEU A 13 -12.91 7.85 -8.17
C LEU A 13 -12.76 8.65 -6.88
N TYR A 14 -11.94 8.13 -5.95
CA TYR A 14 -11.63 8.82 -4.70
C TYR A 14 -11.00 10.18 -4.97
N CYS A 15 -9.96 10.21 -5.81
CA CYS A 15 -9.27 11.44 -6.17
C CYS A 15 -10.20 12.43 -6.87
N ASP A 16 -11.03 11.96 -7.79
CA ASP A 16 -12.00 12.80 -8.51
C ASP A 16 -13.03 13.40 -7.56
N SER A 17 -13.51 12.61 -6.59
CA SER A 17 -14.47 13.07 -5.59
C SER A 17 -13.93 14.21 -4.73
N TYR A 18 -12.62 14.21 -4.46
CA TYR A 18 -11.97 15.25 -3.69
C TYR A 18 -11.36 16.36 -4.56
N GLY A 19 -11.54 16.28 -5.87
CA GLY A 19 -11.01 17.28 -6.80
C GLY A 19 -9.49 17.34 -6.84
N LEU A 20 -8.81 16.21 -6.59
CA LEU A 20 -7.36 16.16 -6.54
C LEU A 20 -6.74 16.26 -7.93
N GLU A 21 -5.76 17.14 -8.08
CA GLU A 21 -4.96 17.27 -9.28
C GLU A 21 -3.88 16.18 -9.35
N SER A 22 -3.24 16.01 -10.52
CA SER A 22 -2.23 14.98 -10.75
C SER A 22 -1.10 14.99 -9.71
N GLY A 23 -0.60 16.17 -9.36
CA GLY A 23 0.44 16.30 -8.34
C GLY A 23 -0.01 15.85 -6.96
N GLN A 24 -1.26 16.15 -6.60
CA GLN A 24 -1.85 15.73 -5.33
C GLN A 24 -2.09 14.22 -5.31
N ARG A 25 -2.49 13.64 -6.44
CA ARG A 25 -2.66 12.18 -6.58
C ARG A 25 -1.34 11.45 -6.35
N LEU A 26 -0.25 11.97 -6.93
CA LEU A 26 1.08 11.40 -6.72
C LEU A 26 1.50 11.51 -5.25
N ALA A 27 1.20 12.62 -4.58
CA ALA A 27 1.50 12.77 -3.16
C ALA A 27 0.75 11.75 -2.31
N VAL A 28 -0.51 11.47 -2.62
CA VAL A 28 -1.30 10.43 -1.93
C VAL A 28 -0.67 9.05 -2.13
N LEU A 29 -0.23 8.73 -3.35
CA LEU A 29 0.44 7.46 -3.62
C LEU A 29 1.77 7.35 -2.88
N ASP A 30 2.55 8.41 -2.83
CA ASP A 30 3.82 8.43 -2.09
C ASP A 30 3.57 8.24 -0.58
N HIS A 31 2.53 8.84 -0.03
CA HIS A 31 2.13 8.62 1.36
C HIS A 31 1.71 7.17 1.61
N ALA A 32 0.98 6.57 0.68
CA ALA A 32 0.58 5.17 0.79
C ALA A 32 1.79 4.23 0.80
N LEU A 33 2.78 4.48 -0.07
CA LEU A 33 4.01 3.71 -0.11
C LEU A 33 4.80 3.84 1.19
N ASP A 34 4.93 5.07 1.70
CA ASP A 34 5.61 5.34 2.96
C ASP A 34 4.89 4.65 4.13
N PHE A 35 3.57 4.69 4.14
CA PHE A 35 2.77 3.98 5.14
C PHE A 35 3.04 2.48 5.12
N LEU A 36 3.11 1.86 3.93
CA LEU A 36 3.42 0.44 3.81
C LEU A 36 4.81 0.10 4.34
N ASP A 37 5.80 0.93 4.06
CA ASP A 37 7.16 0.74 4.56
C ASP A 37 7.20 0.81 6.09
N ARG A 38 6.56 1.81 6.68
CA ARG A 38 6.49 1.97 8.13
C ARG A 38 5.71 0.84 8.80
N ALA A 39 4.62 0.42 8.19
CA ALA A 39 3.82 -0.69 8.69
C ALA A 39 4.63 -1.99 8.69
N LEU A 40 5.41 -2.23 7.64
CA LEU A 40 6.28 -3.41 7.57
C LEU A 40 7.32 -3.40 8.68
N ASP A 41 7.99 -2.26 8.89
CA ASP A 41 9.00 -2.12 9.93
C ASP A 41 8.39 -2.33 11.32
N THR A 42 7.23 -1.75 11.60
CA THR A 42 6.52 -1.90 12.86
C THR A 42 6.13 -3.35 13.09
N MET A 43 5.56 -4.01 12.09
CA MET A 43 5.15 -5.41 12.21
C MET A 43 6.34 -6.33 12.41
N ARG A 44 7.45 -6.08 11.72
CA ARG A 44 8.67 -6.86 11.90
C ARG A 44 9.21 -6.71 13.31
N SER A 45 9.26 -5.49 13.82
CA SER A 45 9.73 -5.21 15.17
C SER A 45 8.88 -5.93 16.21
N LYS A 46 7.56 -5.88 16.06
CA LYS A 46 6.64 -6.59 16.97
C LYS A 46 6.75 -8.10 16.86
N TYR A 47 6.98 -8.61 15.66
CA TYR A 47 7.25 -10.03 15.45
C TYR A 47 8.52 -10.47 16.18
N GLU A 48 9.59 -9.68 16.09
CA GLU A 48 10.86 -9.96 16.78
C GLU A 48 10.71 -9.92 18.28
N GLU A 49 9.80 -9.09 18.82
CA GLU A 49 9.47 -9.07 20.24
C GLU A 49 8.70 -10.31 20.68
N GLY A 50 8.21 -11.11 19.75
CA GLY A 50 7.51 -12.36 20.06
C GLY A 50 6.07 -12.19 20.54
N LEU A 51 5.46 -11.05 20.26
CA LEU A 51 4.06 -10.79 20.63
C LEU A 51 3.13 -11.73 19.85
N PRO A 52 2.30 -12.57 20.53
CA PRO A 52 1.57 -13.66 19.87
C PRO A 52 0.70 -13.22 18.68
N LEU A 53 0.01 -12.10 18.79
CA LEU A 53 -0.85 -11.60 17.71
C LEU A 53 -0.04 -11.24 16.48
N TYR A 54 1.08 -10.56 16.67
CA TYR A 54 1.94 -10.12 15.57
C TYR A 54 2.69 -11.29 14.94
N VAL A 55 3.10 -12.28 15.75
CA VAL A 55 3.71 -13.50 15.25
C VAL A 55 2.74 -14.25 14.34
N ALA A 56 1.49 -14.39 14.75
CA ALA A 56 0.47 -15.08 13.96
C ALA A 56 0.22 -14.37 12.63
N VAL A 57 0.09 -13.05 12.64
CA VAL A 57 -0.14 -12.24 11.43
C VAL A 57 1.06 -12.32 10.49
N TRP A 58 2.27 -12.22 11.04
CA TRP A 58 3.51 -12.30 10.25
C TRP A 58 3.63 -13.66 9.55
N GLU A 59 3.39 -14.75 10.29
CA GLU A 59 3.50 -16.11 9.76
C GLU A 59 2.45 -16.43 8.69
N LYS A 60 1.33 -15.71 8.69
CA LYS A 60 0.31 -15.84 7.64
C LYS A 60 0.69 -15.15 6.33
N GLY A 61 1.87 -14.55 6.26
CA GLY A 61 2.37 -13.97 5.02
C GLY A 61 2.19 -12.46 4.92
N TYR A 62 2.17 -11.75 6.04
CA TYR A 62 2.04 -10.29 6.06
C TYR A 62 3.11 -9.59 5.21
N GLU A 63 4.37 -10.02 5.35
CA GLU A 63 5.48 -9.42 4.59
C GLU A 63 5.25 -9.56 3.08
N LYS A 64 4.83 -10.73 2.64
CA LYS A 64 4.57 -11.00 1.23
C LYS A 64 3.41 -10.15 0.70
N GLN A 65 2.34 -10.02 1.47
CA GLN A 65 1.21 -9.16 1.10
C GLN A 65 1.60 -7.70 1.04
N ASN A 66 2.39 -7.23 2.01
CA ASN A 66 2.87 -5.86 2.04
C ASN A 66 3.72 -5.56 0.79
N ARG A 67 4.62 -6.46 0.44
CA ARG A 67 5.46 -6.31 -0.75
C ARG A 67 4.63 -6.29 -2.04
N ARG A 68 3.60 -7.11 -2.14
CA ARG A 68 2.70 -7.12 -3.30
C ARG A 68 1.96 -5.79 -3.43
N SER A 69 1.44 -5.26 -2.34
CA SER A 69 0.76 -3.98 -2.32
C SER A 69 1.71 -2.84 -2.71
N HIS A 70 2.93 -2.87 -2.18
CA HIS A 70 3.95 -1.88 -2.47
C HIS A 70 4.33 -1.89 -3.96
N GLU A 71 4.56 -3.07 -4.52
CA GLU A 71 4.88 -3.24 -5.93
C GLU A 71 3.73 -2.78 -6.83
N TRP A 72 2.50 -3.14 -6.47
CA TRP A 72 1.31 -2.73 -7.20
C TRP A 72 1.18 -1.20 -7.21
N LEU A 73 1.36 -0.54 -6.08
CA LEU A 73 1.28 0.92 -5.99
C LEU A 73 2.39 1.59 -6.81
N ARG A 74 3.58 1.02 -6.84
CA ARG A 74 4.68 1.54 -7.67
C ARG A 74 4.32 1.49 -9.15
N ARG A 75 3.76 0.39 -9.62
CA ARG A 75 3.32 0.23 -11.00
C ARG A 75 2.20 1.20 -11.32
N PHE A 76 1.25 1.32 -10.42
CA PHE A 76 0.14 2.24 -10.55
C PHE A 76 0.61 3.68 -10.65
N ARG A 77 1.56 4.07 -9.80
CA ARG A 77 2.17 5.40 -9.82
C ARG A 77 2.82 5.68 -11.17
N THR A 78 3.56 4.74 -11.73
CA THR A 78 4.18 4.87 -13.04
C THR A 78 3.14 5.12 -14.13
N THR A 79 2.02 4.43 -14.08
CA THR A 79 0.91 4.63 -15.01
C THR A 79 0.35 6.05 -14.94
N PHE A 80 0.25 6.61 -13.73
CA PHE A 80 -0.23 7.97 -13.53
C PHE A 80 0.72 9.04 -14.06
N VAL A 81 2.02 8.79 -13.95
CA VAL A 81 3.05 9.73 -14.42
C VAL A 81 3.15 9.74 -15.95
N ALA A 82 2.92 8.60 -16.53
CA ALA A 82 2.92 8.46 -17.99
C ALA A 82 1.69 9.09 -18.59
#